data_90822f170274bb8383826d09e8a2e84d
#
_entry.id   90822f170274bb8383826d09e8a2e84d
#
_cell.length_a   1.000
_cell.length_b   1.000
_cell.length_c   1.000
_cell.angle_alpha   90.00
_cell.angle_beta   90.00
_cell.angle_gamma   90.00
#
_symmetry.space_group_name_H-M   'P 1'
#
loop_
_entity.id
_entity.type
_entity.pdbx_description
1 polymer ?
#
loop_
_entity_poly.entity_id
_entity_poly.type
_entity_poly.pdbx_seq_one_letter_code
_entity_poly.pdbx_strand_id
1 'polypeptide(L)'
;MDTLAAWAQGLARTLLADALPRRWAHVQGVAARARSLAPAVGADADLLAAAAWLHDIGYLPQLATTGLHGLDGARYLRDVEHAGPMLCRLVAHHSCAVLEAEERGLADAMTREFPPPPQHLADALTFSDMTTSPDGEHVQVHRRLAEIHDRYGSAHLVSRFISRATPQILEAVSRVHANAPDLGNQNQPR
;
A
#
# COMPACT_ATOMS: atom_id res chain seq x y z
N MET A 1 14.53 -16.08 15.26
CA MET A 1 13.72 -16.11 14.01
C MET A 1 13.53 -14.66 13.59
N ASP A 2 13.82 -14.36 12.33
CA ASP A 2 13.54 -13.03 11.81
C ASP A 2 12.02 -12.80 11.81
N THR A 3 11.59 -11.56 12.09
CA THR A 3 10.18 -11.20 12.04
C THR A 3 9.68 -11.22 10.59
N LEU A 4 8.35 -11.29 10.40
CA LEU A 4 7.77 -11.22 9.05
C LEU A 4 8.15 -9.90 8.34
N ALA A 5 8.17 -8.79 9.09
CA ALA A 5 8.60 -7.50 8.56
C ALA A 5 10.09 -7.47 8.16
N ALA A 6 10.97 -8.15 8.88
CA ALA A 6 12.39 -8.22 8.53
C ALA A 6 12.61 -9.03 7.24
N TRP A 7 11.92 -10.16 7.08
CA TRP A 7 11.91 -10.92 5.84
C TRP A 7 11.37 -10.08 4.67
N ALA A 8 10.22 -9.42 4.87
CA ALA A 8 9.60 -8.58 3.85
C ALA A 8 10.49 -7.42 3.41
N GLN A 9 11.22 -6.80 4.35
CA GLN A 9 12.22 -5.77 4.06
C GLN A 9 13.35 -6.31 3.18
N GLY A 10 13.88 -7.48 3.51
CA GLY A 10 14.93 -8.14 2.73
C GLY A 10 14.48 -8.45 1.31
N LEU A 11 13.27 -9.01 1.16
CA LEU A 11 12.68 -9.30 -0.14
C LEU A 11 12.44 -8.04 -0.96
N ALA A 12 11.79 -7.01 -0.37
CA ALA A 12 11.55 -5.74 -1.05
C ALA A 12 12.85 -5.07 -1.50
N ARG A 13 13.92 -5.12 -0.68
CA ARG A 13 15.23 -4.61 -1.04
C ARG A 13 15.80 -5.34 -2.26
N THR A 14 15.77 -6.66 -2.24
CA THR A 14 16.27 -7.50 -3.35
C THR A 14 15.54 -7.20 -4.66
N LEU A 15 14.23 -7.00 -4.58
CA LEU A 15 13.39 -6.78 -5.75
C LEU A 15 13.46 -5.34 -6.28
N LEU A 16 13.48 -4.33 -5.39
CA LEU A 16 13.21 -2.94 -5.78
C LEU A 16 14.45 -2.04 -5.76
N ALA A 17 15.46 -2.30 -4.92
CA ALA A 17 16.48 -1.31 -4.62
C ALA A 17 17.25 -0.85 -5.87
N ASP A 18 17.65 -1.78 -6.71
CA ASP A 18 18.41 -1.51 -7.94
C ASP A 18 17.49 -1.30 -9.16
N ALA A 19 16.40 -2.08 -9.23
CA ALA A 19 15.51 -2.07 -10.39
C ALA A 19 14.58 -0.85 -10.43
N LEU A 20 14.09 -0.41 -9.27
CA LEU A 20 13.12 0.68 -9.12
C LEU A 20 13.47 1.56 -7.91
N PRO A 21 14.60 2.32 -7.92
CA PRO A 21 15.12 3.01 -6.74
C PRO A 21 14.14 4.02 -6.13
N ARG A 22 13.33 4.70 -6.94
CA ARG A 22 12.30 5.61 -6.44
C ARG A 22 11.17 4.85 -5.73
N ARG A 23 10.80 3.66 -6.23
CA ARG A 23 9.82 2.79 -5.57
C ARG A 23 10.37 2.21 -4.28
N TRP A 24 11.67 1.88 -4.25
CA TRP A 24 12.35 1.49 -3.04
C TRP A 24 12.33 2.59 -1.98
N ALA A 25 12.58 3.86 -2.34
CA ALA A 25 12.45 4.97 -1.41
C ALA A 25 11.02 5.08 -0.86
N HIS A 26 10.01 4.95 -1.71
CA HIS A 26 8.61 4.99 -1.32
C HIS A 26 8.26 3.90 -0.30
N VAL A 27 8.55 2.62 -0.58
CA VAL A 27 8.20 1.52 0.35
C VAL A 27 8.94 1.63 1.69
N GLN A 28 10.13 2.21 1.74
CA GLN A 28 10.82 2.51 2.99
C GLN A 28 10.02 3.52 3.84
N GLY A 29 9.53 4.59 3.22
CA GLY A 29 8.68 5.59 3.87
C GLY A 29 7.35 4.99 4.34
N VAL A 30 6.68 4.20 3.48
CA VAL A 30 5.43 3.51 3.83
C VAL A 30 5.63 2.55 5.00
N ALA A 31 6.70 1.77 5.00
CA ALA A 31 7.02 0.86 6.11
C ALA A 31 7.35 1.61 7.41
N ALA A 32 8.04 2.76 7.32
CA ALA A 32 8.27 3.61 8.49
C ALA A 32 6.95 4.16 9.06
N ARG A 33 6.04 4.59 8.18
CA ARG A 33 4.71 5.07 8.55
C ARG A 33 3.86 3.95 9.17
N ALA A 34 3.86 2.74 8.59
CA ALA A 34 3.17 1.57 9.13
C ALA A 34 3.68 1.22 10.54
N ARG A 35 5.00 1.27 10.77
CA ARG A 35 5.56 1.04 12.11
C ARG A 35 5.10 2.05 13.14
N SER A 36 4.85 3.30 12.77
CA SER A 36 4.31 4.31 13.69
C SER A 36 2.88 3.98 14.16
N LEU A 37 2.17 3.11 13.44
CA LEU A 37 0.83 2.63 13.81
C LEU A 37 0.85 1.42 14.74
N ALA A 38 2.02 0.87 15.10
CA ALA A 38 2.11 -0.34 15.93
C ALA A 38 1.28 -0.28 17.23
N PRO A 39 1.22 0.85 17.97
CA PRO A 39 0.36 0.93 19.17
C PRO A 39 -1.14 0.81 18.85
N ALA A 40 -1.58 1.25 17.67
CA ALA A 40 -2.97 1.24 17.28
C ALA A 40 -3.43 -0.10 16.70
N VAL A 41 -2.54 -0.85 16.02
CA VAL A 41 -2.86 -2.14 15.39
C VAL A 41 -2.45 -3.34 16.26
N GLY A 42 -1.68 -3.12 17.32
CA GLY A 42 -1.35 -4.15 18.31
C GLY A 42 -0.64 -5.37 17.72
N ALA A 43 -1.22 -6.55 17.89
CA ALA A 43 -0.62 -7.82 17.44
C ALA A 43 -0.38 -7.90 15.91
N ASP A 44 -1.08 -7.10 15.12
CA ASP A 44 -0.96 -7.08 13.66
C ASP A 44 0.16 -6.15 13.15
N ALA A 45 0.94 -5.52 14.05
CA ALA A 45 1.96 -4.54 13.68
C ALA A 45 3.05 -5.11 12.75
N ASP A 46 3.51 -6.33 13.00
CA ASP A 46 4.53 -7.00 12.17
C ASP A 46 3.98 -7.33 10.77
N LEU A 47 2.73 -7.80 10.70
CA LEU A 47 2.03 -8.06 9.45
C LEU A 47 1.80 -6.78 8.63
N LEU A 48 1.36 -5.69 9.27
CA LEU A 48 1.17 -4.41 8.62
C LEU A 48 2.48 -3.86 8.06
N ALA A 49 3.56 -3.95 8.84
CA ALA A 49 4.90 -3.53 8.40
C ALA A 49 5.38 -4.36 7.20
N ALA A 50 5.15 -5.68 7.22
CA ALA A 50 5.48 -6.55 6.09
C ALA A 50 4.68 -6.20 4.83
N ALA A 51 3.38 -5.95 4.96
CA ALA A 51 2.53 -5.51 3.84
C ALA A 51 3.01 -4.16 3.28
N ALA A 52 3.41 -3.22 4.14
CA ALA A 52 3.95 -1.93 3.74
C ALA A 52 5.26 -2.05 2.93
N TRP A 53 6.14 -2.99 3.27
CA TRP A 53 7.34 -3.28 2.49
C TRP A 53 7.03 -3.84 1.10
N LEU A 54 5.96 -4.64 0.96
CA LEU A 54 5.72 -5.47 -0.22
C LEU A 54 4.57 -4.99 -1.11
N HIS A 55 3.79 -3.96 -0.70
CA HIS A 55 2.57 -3.55 -1.42
C HIS A 55 2.82 -3.20 -2.89
N ASP A 56 3.98 -2.68 -3.21
CA ASP A 56 4.33 -2.14 -4.52
C ASP A 56 5.28 -3.03 -5.36
N ILE A 57 5.61 -4.26 -4.91
CA ILE A 57 6.54 -5.13 -5.66
C ILE A 57 6.02 -5.50 -7.05
N GLY A 58 4.71 -5.53 -7.24
CA GLY A 58 4.10 -5.84 -8.54
C GLY A 58 4.34 -4.79 -9.63
N TYR A 59 4.96 -3.65 -9.31
CA TYR A 59 5.48 -2.73 -10.34
C TYR A 59 6.75 -3.23 -11.03
N LEU A 60 7.36 -4.29 -10.52
CA LEU A 60 8.53 -4.89 -11.17
C LEU A 60 8.12 -5.42 -12.55
N PRO A 61 8.82 -5.05 -13.64
CA PRO A 61 8.46 -5.49 -14.98
C PRO A 61 8.32 -7.01 -15.12
N GLN A 62 9.13 -7.78 -14.39
CA GLN A 62 9.11 -9.24 -14.39
C GLN A 62 7.87 -9.84 -13.72
N LEU A 63 7.20 -9.08 -12.85
CA LEU A 63 5.98 -9.49 -12.15
C LEU A 63 4.71 -8.94 -12.80
N ALA A 64 4.81 -7.87 -13.58
CA ALA A 64 3.69 -7.15 -14.19
C ALA A 64 3.03 -7.99 -15.31
N THR A 65 2.05 -8.81 -14.95
CA THR A 65 1.32 -9.70 -15.88
C THR A 65 -0.05 -9.14 -16.25
N THR A 66 -0.74 -8.49 -15.32
CA THR A 66 -2.09 -7.94 -15.53
C THR A 66 -2.09 -6.42 -15.67
N GLY A 67 -1.01 -5.78 -15.23
CA GLY A 67 -0.91 -4.33 -15.10
C GLY A 67 -1.62 -3.78 -13.87
N LEU A 68 -2.18 -4.63 -13.01
CA LEU A 68 -2.69 -4.30 -11.68
C LEU A 68 -1.66 -4.74 -10.64
N HIS A 69 -0.77 -3.84 -10.25
CA HIS A 69 0.40 -4.17 -9.44
C HIS A 69 0.06 -4.84 -8.09
N GLY A 70 -1.05 -4.46 -7.45
CA GLY A 70 -1.50 -5.13 -6.22
C GLY A 70 -1.79 -6.61 -6.45
N LEU A 71 -2.50 -6.95 -7.54
CA LEU A 71 -2.81 -8.34 -7.90
C LEU A 71 -1.55 -9.11 -8.32
N ASP A 72 -0.71 -8.51 -9.15
CA ASP A 72 0.52 -9.14 -9.63
C ASP A 72 1.51 -9.41 -8.49
N GLY A 73 1.68 -8.46 -7.57
CA GLY A 73 2.49 -8.62 -6.37
C GLY A 73 1.95 -9.69 -5.42
N ALA A 74 0.63 -9.71 -5.20
CA ALA A 74 0.00 -10.69 -4.33
C ALA A 74 0.12 -12.13 -4.88
N ARG A 75 0.00 -12.31 -6.20
CA ARG A 75 0.24 -13.60 -6.85
C ARG A 75 1.67 -14.07 -6.69
N TYR A 76 2.64 -13.19 -6.91
CA TYR A 76 4.06 -13.50 -6.67
C TYR A 76 4.30 -13.94 -5.22
N LEU A 77 3.78 -13.21 -4.26
CA LEU A 77 3.92 -13.55 -2.85
C LEU A 77 3.30 -14.91 -2.51
N ARG A 78 2.14 -15.24 -3.08
CA ARG A 78 1.47 -16.52 -2.88
C ARG A 78 2.22 -17.68 -3.56
N ASP A 79 2.55 -17.52 -4.85
CA ASP A 79 2.94 -18.61 -5.72
C ASP A 79 4.45 -18.90 -5.69
N VAL A 80 5.28 -17.88 -5.41
CA VAL A 80 6.73 -17.98 -5.39
C VAL A 80 7.30 -17.92 -3.98
N GLU A 81 6.85 -16.94 -3.19
CA GLU A 81 7.36 -16.74 -1.83
C GLU A 81 6.59 -17.56 -0.77
N HIS A 82 5.48 -18.21 -1.15
CA HIS A 82 4.60 -18.97 -0.27
C HIS A 82 4.18 -18.19 0.99
N ALA A 83 3.97 -16.88 0.83
CA ALA A 83 3.60 -15.99 1.90
C ALA A 83 2.20 -16.28 2.45
N GLY A 84 1.99 -15.96 3.72
CA GLY A 84 0.73 -16.19 4.41
C GLY A 84 -0.44 -15.46 3.72
N PRO A 85 -1.66 -16.05 3.73
CA PRO A 85 -2.81 -15.53 2.98
C PRO A 85 -3.18 -14.10 3.33
N MET A 86 -3.03 -13.68 4.60
CA MET A 86 -3.39 -12.34 5.04
C MET A 86 -2.46 -11.27 4.46
N LEU A 87 -1.16 -11.56 4.36
CA LEU A 87 -0.20 -10.68 3.71
C LEU A 87 -0.54 -10.48 2.22
N CYS A 88 -0.83 -11.57 1.50
CA CYS A 88 -1.24 -11.51 0.10
C CYS A 88 -2.51 -10.68 -0.09
N ARG A 89 -3.51 -10.83 0.79
CA ARG A 89 -4.76 -10.05 0.76
C ARG A 89 -4.50 -8.56 0.97
N LEU A 90 -3.65 -8.19 1.93
CA LEU A 90 -3.28 -6.79 2.17
C LEU A 90 -2.58 -6.18 0.95
N VAL A 91 -1.65 -6.90 0.34
CA VAL A 91 -0.95 -6.44 -0.87
C VAL A 91 -1.92 -6.32 -2.05
N ALA A 92 -2.82 -7.29 -2.26
CA ALA A 92 -3.80 -7.23 -3.33
C ALA A 92 -4.73 -6.01 -3.22
N HIS A 93 -5.18 -5.68 -2.01
CA HIS A 93 -6.24 -4.69 -1.76
C HIS A 93 -5.75 -3.31 -1.29
N HIS A 94 -4.43 -3.07 -1.23
CA HIS A 94 -3.94 -1.79 -0.72
C HIS A 94 -4.49 -0.60 -1.53
N SER A 95 -4.67 0.52 -0.83
CA SER A 95 -5.07 1.81 -1.42
C SER A 95 -6.29 1.73 -2.36
N CYS A 96 -7.31 0.96 -1.96
CA CYS A 96 -8.56 0.77 -2.70
C CYS A 96 -8.39 0.14 -4.09
N ALA A 97 -7.38 -0.73 -4.27
CA ALA A 97 -7.03 -1.36 -5.56
C ALA A 97 -8.20 -2.09 -6.24
N VAL A 98 -9.25 -2.48 -5.50
CA VAL A 98 -10.46 -3.07 -6.10
C VAL A 98 -11.14 -2.12 -7.12
N LEU A 99 -11.10 -0.81 -6.90
CA LEU A 99 -11.65 0.17 -7.84
C LEU A 99 -10.80 0.29 -9.12
N GLU A 100 -9.48 0.11 -9.00
CA GLU A 100 -8.61 -0.02 -10.17
C GLU A 100 -8.86 -1.34 -10.90
N ALA A 101 -9.07 -2.43 -10.15
CA ALA A 101 -9.43 -3.73 -10.71
C ALA A 101 -10.74 -3.67 -11.52
N GLU A 102 -11.74 -2.92 -11.06
CA GLU A 102 -12.99 -2.68 -11.82
C GLU A 102 -12.71 -1.98 -13.16
N GLU A 103 -11.91 -0.91 -13.17
CA GLU A 103 -11.52 -0.20 -14.40
C GLU A 103 -10.79 -1.11 -15.41
N ARG A 104 -10.14 -2.17 -14.90
CA ARG A 104 -9.37 -3.14 -15.71
C ARG A 104 -10.16 -4.42 -16.03
N GLY A 105 -11.37 -4.60 -15.51
CA GLY A 105 -12.14 -5.84 -15.64
C GLY A 105 -11.57 -7.02 -14.86
N LEU A 106 -10.81 -6.76 -13.78
CA LEU A 106 -10.12 -7.75 -12.97
C LEU A 106 -10.71 -7.94 -11.56
N ALA A 107 -11.79 -7.21 -11.21
CA ALA A 107 -12.35 -7.20 -9.85
C ALA A 107 -12.79 -8.58 -9.38
N ASP A 108 -13.48 -9.35 -10.23
CA ASP A 108 -13.95 -10.70 -9.91
C ASP A 108 -12.78 -11.68 -9.68
N ALA A 109 -11.73 -11.59 -10.52
CA ALA A 109 -10.54 -12.43 -10.37
C ALA A 109 -9.81 -12.09 -9.07
N MET A 110 -9.60 -10.81 -8.80
CA MET A 110 -8.93 -10.31 -7.61
C MET A 110 -9.67 -10.73 -6.33
N THR A 111 -10.99 -10.50 -6.25
CA THR A 111 -11.79 -10.83 -5.06
C THR A 111 -11.89 -12.33 -4.80
N ARG A 112 -11.95 -13.14 -5.88
CA ARG A 112 -11.97 -14.61 -5.77
C ARG A 112 -10.64 -15.16 -5.27
N GLU A 113 -9.51 -14.65 -5.78
CA GLU A 113 -8.18 -15.10 -5.40
C GLU A 113 -7.76 -14.58 -4.01
N PHE A 114 -8.10 -13.34 -3.72
CA PHE A 114 -7.73 -12.63 -2.52
C PHE A 114 -8.97 -11.94 -1.92
N PRO A 115 -9.71 -12.60 -1.02
CA PRO A 115 -10.82 -11.96 -0.31
C PRO A 115 -10.37 -10.69 0.43
N PRO A 116 -11.22 -9.66 0.59
CA PRO A 116 -10.87 -8.42 1.26
C PRO A 116 -10.27 -8.65 2.66
N PRO A 117 -9.19 -7.95 3.02
CA PRO A 117 -8.62 -8.03 4.37
C PRO A 117 -9.53 -7.34 5.40
N PRO A 118 -9.28 -7.52 6.72
CA PRO A 118 -9.96 -6.75 7.76
C PRO A 118 -9.80 -5.25 7.54
N GLN A 119 -10.91 -4.50 7.73
CA GLN A 119 -10.99 -3.07 7.42
C GLN A 119 -9.91 -2.24 8.13
N HIS A 120 -9.67 -2.51 9.42
CA HIS A 120 -8.68 -1.75 10.20
C HIS A 120 -7.25 -1.89 9.64
N LEU A 121 -6.88 -3.05 9.09
CA LEU A 121 -5.57 -3.27 8.45
C LEU A 121 -5.52 -2.65 7.04
N ALA A 122 -6.62 -2.74 6.29
CA ALA A 122 -6.73 -2.06 5.00
C ALA A 122 -6.61 -0.54 5.16
N ASP A 123 -7.28 0.04 6.17
CA ASP A 123 -7.20 1.46 6.49
C ASP A 123 -5.77 1.87 6.89
N ALA A 124 -5.12 1.08 7.75
CA ALA A 124 -3.77 1.34 8.23
C ALA A 124 -2.74 1.31 7.07
N LEU A 125 -2.88 0.35 6.15
CA LEU A 125 -2.00 0.27 4.98
C LEU A 125 -2.28 1.41 3.99
N THR A 126 -3.56 1.71 3.72
CA THR A 126 -3.97 2.86 2.88
C THR A 126 -3.48 4.17 3.46
N PHE A 127 -3.62 4.38 4.77
CA PHE A 127 -3.07 5.55 5.45
C PHE A 127 -1.56 5.64 5.25
N SER A 128 -0.84 4.54 5.46
CA SER A 128 0.63 4.52 5.37
C SER A 128 1.11 4.87 3.96
N ASP A 129 0.50 4.30 2.93
CA ASP A 129 0.83 4.59 1.54
C ASP A 129 0.41 6.01 1.13
N MET A 130 -0.84 6.39 1.38
CA MET A 130 -1.42 7.65 0.91
C MET A 130 -0.98 8.88 1.72
N THR A 131 -0.20 8.70 2.78
CA THR A 131 0.52 9.77 3.49
C THR A 131 2.04 9.72 3.30
N THR A 132 2.50 8.99 2.27
CA THR A 132 3.92 8.90 1.90
C THR A 132 4.11 9.31 0.44
N SER A 133 5.09 10.19 0.18
CA SER A 133 5.44 10.64 -1.18
C SER A 133 6.13 9.53 -1.98
N PRO A 134 6.27 9.67 -3.31
CA PRO A 134 7.07 8.75 -4.13
C PRO A 134 8.54 8.64 -3.71
N ASP A 135 9.05 9.64 -3.01
CA ASP A 135 10.43 9.72 -2.56
C ASP A 135 10.58 9.28 -1.09
N GLY A 136 9.50 8.73 -0.49
CA GLY A 136 9.49 8.16 0.87
C GLY A 136 9.27 9.17 1.98
N GLU A 137 8.98 10.43 1.67
CA GLU A 137 8.75 11.49 2.65
C GLU A 137 7.30 11.48 3.13
N HIS A 138 7.07 11.87 4.39
CA HIS A 138 5.73 12.08 4.91
C HIS A 138 5.04 13.28 4.23
N VAL A 139 3.82 13.07 3.75
CA VAL A 139 2.98 14.12 3.13
C VAL A 139 1.54 14.03 3.59
N GLN A 140 0.81 15.13 3.46
CA GLN A 140 -0.63 15.12 3.68
C GLN A 140 -1.35 14.38 2.54
N VAL A 141 -2.41 13.64 2.86
CA VAL A 141 -3.18 12.84 1.90
C VAL A 141 -3.66 13.67 0.70
N HIS A 142 -4.14 14.89 0.93
CA HIS A 142 -4.60 15.77 -0.16
C HIS A 142 -3.47 16.13 -1.13
N ARG A 143 -2.25 16.37 -0.60
CA ARG A 143 -1.08 16.63 -1.44
C ARG A 143 -0.68 15.39 -2.25
N ARG A 144 -0.78 14.20 -1.63
CA ARG A 144 -0.51 12.93 -2.33
C ARG A 144 -1.49 12.67 -3.46
N LEU A 145 -2.80 12.91 -3.22
CA LEU A 145 -3.84 12.78 -4.25
C LEU A 145 -3.61 13.75 -5.42
N ALA A 146 -3.29 15.01 -5.12
CA ALA A 146 -2.97 16.01 -6.15
C ALA A 146 -1.75 15.59 -6.99
N GLU A 147 -0.66 15.13 -6.34
CA GLU A 147 0.56 14.66 -7.01
C GLU A 147 0.28 13.49 -7.97
N ILE A 148 -0.60 12.55 -7.60
CA ILE A 148 -0.98 11.44 -8.48
C ILE A 148 -1.71 11.98 -9.73
N HIS A 149 -2.64 12.91 -9.57
CA HIS A 149 -3.34 13.53 -10.71
C HIS A 149 -2.39 14.30 -11.62
N ASP A 150 -1.45 15.04 -11.05
CA ASP A 150 -0.45 15.81 -11.81
C ASP A 150 0.48 14.89 -12.61
N ARG A 151 0.87 13.74 -12.03
CA ARG A 151 1.78 12.77 -12.67
C ARG A 151 1.14 12.06 -13.85
N TYR A 152 -0.12 11.63 -13.71
CA TYR A 152 -0.77 10.80 -14.73
C TYR A 152 -1.65 11.58 -15.69
N GLY A 153 -2.11 12.78 -15.31
CA GLY A 153 -3.08 13.55 -16.08
C GLY A 153 -4.52 13.02 -15.98
N SER A 154 -5.52 13.88 -16.19
CA SER A 154 -6.93 13.58 -15.89
C SER A 154 -7.55 12.45 -16.73
N ALA A 155 -7.06 12.22 -17.94
CA ALA A 155 -7.58 11.18 -18.83
C ALA A 155 -7.02 9.77 -18.54
N HIS A 156 -5.98 9.66 -17.73
CA HIS A 156 -5.34 8.38 -17.46
C HIS A 156 -6.21 7.50 -16.53
N LEU A 157 -6.15 6.18 -16.72
CA LEU A 157 -6.88 5.20 -15.90
C LEU A 157 -6.63 5.41 -14.40
N VAL A 158 -5.37 5.62 -14.02
CA VAL A 158 -4.99 5.83 -12.61
C VAL A 158 -5.69 7.06 -12.03
N SER A 159 -5.77 8.18 -12.76
CA SER A 159 -6.46 9.38 -12.29
C SER A 159 -7.96 9.16 -12.13
N ARG A 160 -8.62 8.41 -13.04
CA ARG A 160 -10.03 8.05 -12.89
C ARG A 160 -10.27 7.17 -11.66
N PHE A 161 -9.45 6.13 -11.49
CA PHE A 161 -9.50 5.26 -10.31
C PHE A 161 -9.30 6.06 -9.02
N ILE A 162 -8.26 6.90 -8.93
CA ILE A 162 -7.98 7.70 -7.73
C ILE A 162 -9.12 8.69 -7.44
N SER A 163 -9.73 9.30 -8.45
CA SER A 163 -10.91 10.16 -8.25
C SER A 163 -12.07 9.40 -7.59
N ARG A 164 -12.32 8.17 -8.03
CA ARG A 164 -13.34 7.28 -7.45
C ARG A 164 -12.98 6.82 -6.04
N ALA A 165 -11.69 6.55 -5.78
CA ALA A 165 -11.17 6.06 -4.51
C ALA A 165 -11.02 7.17 -3.46
N THR A 166 -10.93 8.43 -3.86
CA THR A 166 -10.68 9.56 -2.96
C THR A 166 -11.58 9.59 -1.72
N PRO A 167 -12.91 9.43 -1.80
CA PRO A 167 -13.75 9.42 -0.59
C PRO A 167 -13.36 8.31 0.39
N GLN A 168 -13.11 7.10 -0.11
CA GLN A 168 -12.74 5.94 0.71
C GLN A 168 -11.34 6.11 1.33
N ILE A 169 -10.38 6.67 0.57
CA ILE A 169 -9.02 6.98 1.05
C ILE A 169 -9.09 8.01 2.20
N LEU A 170 -9.83 9.10 2.02
CA LEU A 170 -9.98 10.13 3.05
C LEU A 170 -10.67 9.59 4.31
N GLU A 171 -11.65 8.73 4.14
CA GLU A 171 -12.34 8.08 5.25
C GLU A 171 -11.40 7.11 6.00
N ALA A 172 -10.59 6.31 5.29
CA ALA A 172 -9.57 5.45 5.89
C ALA A 172 -8.57 6.27 6.72
N VAL A 173 -8.05 7.37 6.16
CA VAL A 173 -7.15 8.28 6.87
C VAL A 173 -7.80 8.88 8.11
N SER A 174 -9.08 9.27 8.02
CA SER A 174 -9.83 9.80 9.15
C SER A 174 -10.02 8.76 10.27
N ARG A 175 -10.37 7.51 9.92
CA ARG A 175 -10.51 6.42 10.89
C ARG A 175 -9.19 6.11 11.61
N VAL A 176 -8.07 6.12 10.88
CA VAL A 176 -6.74 5.91 11.49
C VAL A 176 -6.39 7.04 12.46
N HIS A 177 -6.61 8.30 12.08
CA HIS A 177 -6.38 9.44 12.99
C HIS A 177 -7.26 9.38 14.26
N ALA A 178 -8.51 8.95 14.14
CA ALA A 178 -9.40 8.79 15.29
C ALA A 178 -8.90 7.71 16.28
N ASN A 179 -8.26 6.66 15.77
CA ASN A 179 -7.73 5.54 16.57
C ASN A 179 -6.28 5.73 17.03
N ALA A 180 -5.56 6.69 16.47
CA ALA A 180 -4.16 7.00 16.78
C ALA A 180 -3.93 8.53 16.80
N PRO A 181 -4.52 9.27 17.77
CA PRO A 181 -4.53 10.73 17.79
C PRO A 181 -3.12 11.36 17.88
N ASP A 182 -2.16 10.66 18.45
CA ASP A 182 -0.77 11.15 18.58
C ASP A 182 -0.07 11.33 17.21
N LEU A 183 -0.54 10.67 16.15
CA LEU A 183 -0.01 10.84 14.80
C LEU A 183 -0.41 12.19 14.16
N GLY A 184 -1.48 12.80 14.63
CA GLY A 184 -1.93 14.12 14.16
C GLY A 184 -1.07 15.29 14.63
N ASN A 185 -0.40 15.15 15.77
CA ASN A 185 0.42 16.22 16.38
C ASN A 185 1.82 16.38 15.75
N GLN A 186 2.28 15.44 14.94
CA GLN A 186 3.59 15.53 14.28
C GLN A 186 3.57 16.42 13.02
N ASN A 187 2.44 17.02 12.68
CA ASN A 187 2.22 17.80 11.45
C ASN A 187 2.09 19.31 11.65
N GLN A 188 2.36 19.86 12.83
CA GLN A 188 2.45 21.33 12.98
C GLN A 188 3.91 21.77 12.77
N PRO A 189 4.19 22.65 11.79
CA PRO A 189 5.49 23.30 11.69
C PRO A 189 5.69 24.13 12.95
N ARG A 190 6.85 23.97 13.62
CA ARG A 190 7.31 24.86 14.66
C ARG A 190 7.73 26.19 14.06
#